data_fb9739018db43dedbe306e7f54dc7aa5
#
_entry.id   fb9739018db43dedbe306e7f54dc7aa5
#
_cell.length_a   1.000
_cell.length_b   1.000
_cell.length_c   1.000
_cell.angle_alpha   90.00
_cell.angle_beta   90.00
_cell.angle_gamma   90.00
#
_symmetry.space_group_name_H-M   'P 1'
#
loop_
_entity.id
_entity.type
_entity.pdbx_description
1 polymer ?
#
loop_
_entity_poly.entity_id
_entity_poly.type
_entity_poly.pdbx_seq_one_letter_code
_entity_poly.pdbx_strand_id
1 'polypeptide(L)'
;MNILYLINYAGKAGTEKYVLNLMHILSAQGETCHLAYNVPGQLSETVSSEGFACFRFEMSTKKAFSAAKKLAGYCRENKIDVIHAQYPMENVIAILSRLFYRKVKVVYTSHLTIYQNTKWKILNRLFTPFDHRIIAVCRQGADIMISNGVKKDRIQVVYNGVEPKRERVYD
;
A
#
# COMPACT_ATOMS: atom_id res chain seq x y z
N MET A 1 2.77 -1.64 -17.08
CA MET A 1 2.05 -2.29 -15.97
C MET A 1 1.18 -1.24 -15.28
N ASN A 2 -0.04 -1.59 -14.84
CA ASN A 2 -0.94 -0.67 -14.14
C ASN A 2 -0.91 -0.97 -12.65
N ILE A 3 -0.48 -0.01 -11.84
CA ILE A 3 -0.23 -0.16 -10.41
C ILE A 3 -1.17 0.74 -9.63
N LEU A 4 -1.89 0.18 -8.65
CA LEU A 4 -2.77 0.90 -7.76
C LEU A 4 -2.19 0.93 -6.35
N TYR A 5 -1.79 2.10 -5.87
CA TYR A 5 -1.39 2.32 -4.48
C TYR A 5 -2.64 2.48 -3.63
N LEU A 6 -2.74 1.70 -2.56
CA LEU A 6 -3.90 1.67 -1.68
C LEU A 6 -3.51 2.13 -0.27
N ILE A 7 -4.08 3.25 0.17
CA ILE A 7 -3.82 3.88 1.46
C ILE A 7 -5.12 4.43 2.06
N ASN A 8 -5.36 4.21 3.35
CA ASN A 8 -6.61 4.69 3.98
C ASN A 8 -6.65 6.23 4.10
N TYR A 9 -5.58 6.83 4.59
CA TYR A 9 -5.46 8.28 4.73
C TYR A 9 -4.36 8.80 3.80
N ALA A 10 -4.72 9.66 2.85
CA ALA A 10 -3.81 10.25 1.88
C ALA A 10 -3.26 11.60 2.38
N GLY A 11 -2.65 11.62 3.56
CA GLY A 11 -2.19 12.82 4.28
C GLY A 11 -0.79 13.29 3.91
N LYS A 12 0.02 13.59 4.94
CA LYS A 12 1.38 14.14 4.80
C LYS A 12 2.33 13.50 5.81
N ALA A 13 2.64 12.23 5.69
CA ALA A 13 3.59 11.56 6.57
C ALA A 13 4.64 10.78 5.76
N GLY A 14 5.42 9.94 6.43
CA GLY A 14 6.49 9.18 5.77
C GLY A 14 5.97 8.18 4.74
N THR A 15 4.86 7.52 5.03
CA THR A 15 4.23 6.56 4.11
C THR A 15 3.73 7.23 2.84
N GLU A 16 3.12 8.41 2.96
CA GLU A 16 2.61 9.17 1.83
C GLU A 16 3.75 9.65 0.92
N LYS A 17 4.87 10.10 1.50
CA LYS A 17 6.09 10.43 0.73
C LYS A 17 6.65 9.21 0.02
N TYR A 18 6.67 8.06 0.68
CA TYR A 18 7.09 6.80 0.08
C TYR A 18 6.23 6.44 -1.13
N VAL A 19 4.91 6.52 -0.99
CA VAL A 19 3.96 6.24 -2.09
C VAL A 19 4.18 7.22 -3.25
N LEU A 20 4.25 8.53 -2.98
CA LEU A 20 4.45 9.55 -4.00
C LEU A 20 5.78 9.34 -4.76
N ASN A 21 6.87 9.07 -4.05
CA ASN A 21 8.17 8.79 -4.67
C ASN A 21 8.12 7.55 -5.57
N LEU A 22 7.46 6.48 -5.14
CA LEU A 22 7.30 5.28 -5.98
C LEU A 22 6.44 5.58 -7.22
N MET A 23 5.36 6.35 -7.08
CA MET A 23 4.53 6.76 -8.22
C MET A 23 5.37 7.55 -9.25
N HIS A 24 6.17 8.51 -8.80
CA HIS A 24 7.04 9.29 -9.68
C HIS A 24 8.08 8.41 -10.39
N ILE A 25 8.80 7.57 -9.63
CA ILE A 25 9.86 6.71 -10.18
C ILE A 25 9.30 5.74 -11.20
N LEU A 26 8.20 5.05 -10.87
CA LEU A 26 7.63 4.05 -11.77
C LEU A 26 6.92 4.68 -12.97
N SER A 27 6.29 5.84 -12.80
CA SER A 27 5.73 6.60 -13.92
C SER A 27 6.83 7.07 -14.90
N ALA A 28 7.97 7.52 -14.40
CA ALA A 28 9.13 7.86 -15.22
C ALA A 28 9.71 6.66 -15.99
N GLN A 29 9.45 5.44 -15.51
CA GLN A 29 9.81 4.18 -16.20
C GLN A 29 8.73 3.68 -17.18
N GLY A 30 7.66 4.45 -17.39
CA GLY A 30 6.58 4.12 -18.30
C GLY A 30 5.45 3.28 -17.69
N GLU A 31 5.41 3.13 -16.36
CA GLU A 31 4.32 2.44 -15.68
C GLU A 31 3.14 3.38 -15.41
N THR A 32 1.92 2.87 -15.46
CA THR A 32 0.72 3.65 -15.12
C THR A 32 0.42 3.51 -13.64
N CYS A 33 0.44 4.63 -12.91
CA CYS A 33 0.21 4.65 -11.47
C CYS A 33 -1.14 5.28 -11.12
N HIS A 34 -1.85 4.66 -10.20
CA HIS A 34 -3.14 5.10 -9.66
C HIS A 34 -3.05 5.20 -8.14
N LEU A 35 -3.83 6.10 -7.53
CA LEU A 35 -3.99 6.20 -6.08
C LEU A 35 -5.41 5.88 -5.67
N ALA A 36 -5.60 4.92 -4.75
CA ALA A 36 -6.88 4.65 -4.11
C ALA A 36 -6.82 5.00 -2.62
N TYR A 37 -7.79 5.76 -2.12
CA TYR A 37 -7.82 6.24 -0.74
C TYR A 37 -9.24 6.39 -0.19
N ASN A 38 -9.36 6.48 1.13
CA ASN A 38 -10.61 6.76 1.84
C ASN A 38 -10.70 8.22 2.26
N VAL A 39 -9.75 8.67 3.09
CA VAL A 39 -9.71 10.02 3.63
C VAL A 39 -8.73 10.86 2.81
N PRO A 40 -9.18 11.97 2.20
CA PRO A 40 -8.33 12.84 1.40
C PRO A 40 -7.33 13.62 2.28
N GLY A 41 -6.28 14.11 1.65
CA GLY A 41 -5.27 14.97 2.25
C GLY A 41 -4.21 15.36 1.23
N GLN A 42 -3.07 15.86 1.67
CA GLN A 42 -2.05 16.44 0.80
C GLN A 42 -1.57 15.47 -0.31
N LEU A 43 -1.41 14.18 -0.01
CA LEU A 43 -1.02 13.21 -1.04
C LEU A 43 -2.05 13.15 -2.17
N SER A 44 -3.35 13.04 -1.83
CA SER A 44 -4.40 12.95 -2.85
C SER A 44 -4.51 14.22 -3.68
N GLU A 45 -4.30 15.40 -3.08
CA GLU A 45 -4.28 16.68 -3.77
C GLU A 45 -3.10 16.78 -4.73
N THR A 46 -1.88 16.43 -4.26
CA THR A 46 -0.67 16.43 -5.08
C THR A 46 -0.80 15.49 -6.26
N VAL A 47 -1.14 14.23 -6.01
CA VAL A 47 -1.27 13.19 -7.04
C VAL A 47 -2.32 13.57 -8.08
N SER A 48 -3.45 14.14 -7.65
CA SER A 48 -4.50 14.62 -8.57
C SER A 48 -4.04 15.83 -9.40
N SER A 49 -3.34 16.80 -8.80
CA SER A 49 -2.82 17.97 -9.52
C SER A 49 -1.73 17.63 -10.53
N GLU A 50 -1.01 16.54 -10.31
CA GLU A 50 -0.01 15.99 -11.23
C GLU A 50 -0.61 15.12 -12.35
N GLY A 51 -1.94 14.96 -12.37
CA GLY A 51 -2.66 14.24 -13.42
C GLY A 51 -2.73 12.72 -13.24
N PHE A 52 -2.34 12.17 -12.10
CA PHE A 52 -2.53 10.76 -11.82
C PHE A 52 -4.00 10.42 -11.54
N ALA A 53 -4.42 9.22 -11.92
CA ALA A 53 -5.76 8.74 -11.65
C ALA A 53 -5.97 8.46 -10.15
N CYS A 54 -7.06 8.99 -9.60
CA CYS A 54 -7.43 8.86 -8.20
C CYS A 54 -8.78 8.15 -8.04
N PHE A 55 -8.89 7.26 -7.04
CA PHE A 55 -10.11 6.55 -6.69
C PHE A 55 -10.40 6.68 -5.20
N ARG A 56 -11.42 7.47 -4.86
CA ARG A 56 -11.87 7.61 -3.48
C ARG A 56 -13.00 6.65 -3.17
N PHE A 57 -12.86 5.84 -2.10
CA PHE A 57 -13.93 4.96 -1.61
C PHE A 57 -13.79 4.69 -0.11
N GLU A 58 -14.92 4.35 0.53
CA GLU A 58 -14.92 4.07 1.97
C GLU A 58 -14.20 2.75 2.28
N MET A 59 -13.23 2.82 3.19
CA MET A 59 -12.51 1.67 3.74
C MET A 59 -12.74 1.58 5.24
N SER A 60 -13.28 0.46 5.70
CA SER A 60 -13.38 0.14 7.12
C SER A 60 -13.41 -1.37 7.33
N THR A 61 -13.01 -1.83 8.52
CA THR A 61 -13.04 -3.26 8.85
C THR A 61 -14.46 -3.84 8.84
N LYS A 62 -15.48 -3.03 9.17
CA LYS A 62 -16.89 -3.45 9.16
C LYS A 62 -17.43 -3.61 7.74
N LYS A 63 -16.91 -2.86 6.78
CA LYS A 63 -17.33 -2.84 5.37
C LYS A 63 -16.28 -3.43 4.42
N ALA A 64 -15.32 -4.19 4.93
CA ALA A 64 -14.18 -4.69 4.15
C ALA A 64 -14.59 -5.44 2.88
N PHE A 65 -15.66 -6.25 2.94
CA PHE A 65 -16.15 -7.00 1.79
C PHE A 65 -16.78 -6.09 0.71
N SER A 66 -17.57 -5.09 1.12
CA SER A 66 -18.13 -4.09 0.21
C SER A 66 -17.03 -3.22 -0.42
N ALA A 67 -16.04 -2.82 0.38
CA ALA A 67 -14.87 -2.09 -0.08
C ALA A 67 -14.06 -2.91 -1.10
N ALA A 68 -13.87 -4.20 -0.84
CA ALA A 68 -13.18 -5.13 -1.73
C ALA A 68 -13.90 -5.28 -3.09
N LYS A 69 -15.24 -5.34 -3.08
CA LYS A 69 -16.04 -5.38 -4.32
C LYS A 69 -15.88 -4.11 -5.15
N LYS A 70 -15.93 -2.93 -4.51
CA LYS A 70 -15.70 -1.64 -5.18
C LYS A 70 -14.29 -1.55 -5.76
N LEU A 71 -13.27 -1.92 -4.97
CA LEU A 71 -11.87 -1.96 -5.40
C LEU A 71 -11.69 -2.88 -6.61
N ALA A 72 -12.28 -4.07 -6.58
CA ALA A 72 -12.22 -5.01 -7.70
C ALA A 72 -12.89 -4.48 -8.99
N GLY A 73 -13.99 -3.72 -8.85
CA GLY A 73 -14.62 -3.01 -9.97
C GLY A 73 -13.65 -2.03 -10.62
N TYR A 74 -13.07 -1.14 -9.83
CA TYR A 74 -12.08 -0.19 -10.31
C TYR A 74 -10.87 -0.87 -10.96
N CYS A 75 -10.35 -1.94 -10.33
CA CYS A 75 -9.21 -2.69 -10.87
C CYS A 75 -9.53 -3.34 -12.23
N ARG A 76 -10.75 -3.81 -12.42
CA ARG A 76 -11.19 -4.41 -13.70
C ARG A 76 -11.29 -3.35 -14.79
N GLU A 77 -11.94 -2.22 -14.50
CA GLU A 77 -12.16 -1.11 -15.44
C GLU A 77 -10.83 -0.51 -15.91
N ASN A 78 -9.89 -0.35 -14.99
CA ASN A 78 -8.58 0.27 -15.26
C ASN A 78 -7.47 -0.76 -15.55
N LYS A 79 -7.80 -2.05 -15.70
CA LYS A 79 -6.85 -3.14 -15.99
C LYS A 79 -5.66 -3.15 -15.02
N ILE A 80 -5.92 -2.95 -13.72
CA ILE A 80 -4.87 -2.93 -12.69
C ILE A 80 -4.21 -4.31 -12.60
N ASP A 81 -2.89 -4.35 -12.69
CA ASP A 81 -2.07 -5.54 -12.56
C ASP A 81 -1.65 -5.80 -11.11
N VAL A 82 -1.37 -4.72 -10.37
CA VAL A 82 -0.85 -4.79 -9.00
C VAL A 82 -1.59 -3.81 -8.09
N ILE A 83 -2.06 -4.28 -6.94
CA ILE A 83 -2.45 -3.44 -5.80
C ILE A 83 -1.28 -3.43 -4.82
N HIS A 84 -0.80 -2.24 -4.47
CA HIS A 84 0.25 -2.04 -3.47
C HIS A 84 -0.36 -1.44 -2.20
N ALA A 85 -0.70 -2.30 -1.25
CA ALA A 85 -1.28 -1.93 0.04
C ALA A 85 -0.21 -1.45 1.03
N GLN A 86 -0.53 -0.43 1.85
CA GLN A 86 0.43 0.21 2.75
C GLN A 86 0.24 -0.15 4.23
N TYR A 87 -0.92 -0.68 4.62
CA TYR A 87 -1.25 -1.05 6.00
C TYR A 87 -2.09 -2.34 6.04
N PRO A 88 -2.23 -2.99 7.21
CA PRO A 88 -2.92 -4.27 7.33
C PRO A 88 -4.37 -4.27 6.87
N MET A 89 -5.13 -3.19 7.11
CA MET A 89 -6.53 -3.11 6.71
C MET A 89 -6.66 -3.05 5.18
N GLU A 90 -5.83 -2.22 4.55
CA GLU A 90 -5.77 -2.10 3.09
C GLU A 90 -5.35 -3.43 2.46
N ASN A 91 -4.41 -4.15 3.10
CA ASN A 91 -4.00 -5.46 2.63
C ASN A 91 -5.14 -6.48 2.69
N VAL A 92 -5.90 -6.52 3.78
CA VAL A 92 -7.09 -7.39 3.88
C VAL A 92 -8.09 -7.07 2.77
N ILE A 93 -8.39 -5.80 2.52
CA ILE A 93 -9.31 -5.36 1.45
C ILE A 93 -8.76 -5.75 0.07
N ALA A 94 -7.46 -5.57 -0.17
CA ALA A 94 -6.79 -5.93 -1.42
C ALA A 94 -6.86 -7.44 -1.69
N ILE A 95 -6.60 -8.28 -0.68
CA ILE A 95 -6.71 -9.74 -0.80
C ILE A 95 -8.16 -10.15 -1.05
N LEU A 96 -9.13 -9.60 -0.32
CA LEU A 96 -10.55 -9.88 -0.53
C LEU A 96 -11.02 -9.45 -1.92
N SER A 97 -10.47 -8.39 -2.51
CA SER A 97 -10.84 -7.95 -3.86
C SER A 97 -10.55 -9.00 -4.94
N ARG A 98 -9.59 -9.90 -4.70
CA ARG A 98 -9.27 -11.03 -5.59
C ARG A 98 -10.38 -12.06 -5.70
N LEU A 99 -11.32 -12.09 -4.78
CA LEU A 99 -12.52 -12.92 -4.91
C LEU A 99 -13.40 -12.47 -6.09
N PHE A 100 -13.35 -11.17 -6.43
CA PHE A 100 -14.14 -10.56 -7.51
C PHE A 100 -13.32 -10.27 -8.78
N TYR A 101 -11.98 -10.11 -8.64
CA TYR A 101 -11.07 -9.89 -9.76
C TYR A 101 -9.72 -10.57 -9.51
N ARG A 102 -9.58 -11.81 -9.99
CA ARG A 102 -8.45 -12.71 -9.69
C ARG A 102 -7.13 -12.34 -10.36
N LYS A 103 -7.15 -11.51 -11.41
CA LYS A 103 -5.96 -11.18 -12.20
C LYS A 103 -4.97 -10.29 -11.44
N VAL A 104 -5.45 -9.53 -10.46
CA VAL A 104 -4.62 -8.59 -9.72
C VAL A 104 -3.67 -9.32 -8.75
N LYS A 105 -2.43 -8.85 -8.71
CA LYS A 105 -1.42 -9.26 -7.72
C LYS A 105 -1.45 -8.28 -6.55
N VAL A 106 -1.19 -8.76 -5.34
CA VAL A 106 -1.16 -7.91 -4.14
C VAL A 106 0.26 -7.87 -3.60
N VAL A 107 0.77 -6.66 -3.42
CA VAL A 107 2.02 -6.36 -2.73
C VAL A 107 1.66 -5.61 -1.46
N TYR A 108 2.21 -6.03 -0.33
CA TYR A 108 1.96 -5.39 0.96
C TYR A 108 3.27 -4.84 1.53
N THR A 109 3.31 -3.53 1.78
CA THR A 109 4.39 -2.89 2.54
C THR A 109 3.87 -2.47 3.91
N SER A 110 4.56 -2.87 4.97
CA SER A 110 4.22 -2.44 6.33
C SER A 110 5.09 -1.27 6.76
N HIS A 111 4.43 -0.19 7.12
CA HIS A 111 5.04 0.99 7.76
C HIS A 111 4.78 1.03 9.27
N LEU A 112 4.16 -0.02 9.82
CA LEU A 112 3.86 -0.10 11.24
C LEU A 112 5.12 -0.30 12.07
N THR A 113 5.22 0.49 13.14
CA THR A 113 6.28 0.41 14.15
C THR A 113 5.75 -0.04 15.52
N ILE A 114 4.51 -0.56 15.55
CA ILE A 114 3.82 -0.96 16.78
C ILE A 114 3.38 -2.41 16.75
N TYR A 115 3.29 -3.02 17.92
CA TYR A 115 2.69 -4.34 18.11
C TYR A 115 1.18 -4.26 18.05
N GLN A 116 0.59 -5.14 17.27
CA GLN A 116 -0.85 -5.21 17.07
C GLN A 116 -1.51 -6.13 18.10
N ASN A 117 -2.83 -5.92 18.31
CA ASN A 117 -3.63 -6.79 19.14
C ASN A 117 -3.86 -8.18 18.50
N THR A 118 -4.37 -9.13 19.27
CA THR A 118 -4.58 -10.52 18.84
C THR A 118 -5.45 -10.64 17.58
N LYS A 119 -6.47 -9.79 17.44
CA LYS A 119 -7.33 -9.78 16.25
C LYS A 119 -6.52 -9.54 14.98
N TRP A 120 -5.65 -8.53 14.98
CA TRP A 120 -4.81 -8.20 13.82
C TRP A 120 -3.74 -9.25 13.58
N LYS A 121 -3.19 -9.88 14.63
CA LYS A 121 -2.25 -11.00 14.48
C LYS A 121 -2.89 -12.18 13.77
N ILE A 122 -4.13 -12.52 14.10
CA ILE A 122 -4.90 -13.58 13.43
C ILE A 122 -5.18 -13.19 11.97
N LEU A 123 -5.63 -11.95 11.72
CA LEU A 123 -5.90 -11.48 10.36
C LEU A 123 -4.64 -11.50 9.50
N ASN A 124 -3.51 -11.00 10.00
CA ASN A 124 -2.24 -11.07 9.28
C ASN A 124 -1.87 -12.53 8.96
N ARG A 125 -1.99 -13.43 9.92
CA ARG A 125 -1.68 -14.86 9.71
C ARG A 125 -2.56 -15.51 8.64
N LEU A 126 -3.83 -15.09 8.53
CA LEU A 126 -4.79 -15.62 7.58
C LEU A 126 -4.64 -15.02 6.18
N PHE A 127 -4.38 -13.71 6.08
CA PHE A 127 -4.41 -12.99 4.80
C PHE A 127 -3.04 -12.88 4.12
N THR A 128 -1.95 -12.67 4.88
CA THR A 128 -0.62 -12.48 4.27
C THR A 128 -0.07 -13.68 3.48
N PRO A 129 -0.51 -14.94 3.66
CA PRO A 129 -0.14 -16.01 2.75
C PRO A 129 -0.60 -15.83 1.30
N PHE A 130 -1.60 -14.96 1.07
CA PHE A 130 -2.14 -14.67 -0.27
C PHE A 130 -1.47 -13.48 -0.95
N ASP A 131 -0.57 -12.78 -0.27
CA ASP A 131 0.24 -11.73 -0.87
C ASP A 131 1.27 -12.31 -1.86
N HIS A 132 1.51 -11.60 -2.95
CA HIS A 132 2.57 -11.96 -3.90
C HIS A 132 3.94 -11.57 -3.35
N ARG A 133 4.01 -10.43 -2.67
CA ARG A 133 5.21 -9.95 -1.97
C ARG A 133 4.80 -9.21 -0.70
N ILE A 134 5.61 -9.36 0.34
CA ILE A 134 5.46 -8.64 1.60
C ILE A 134 6.79 -7.92 1.85
N ILE A 135 6.71 -6.62 2.08
CA ILE A 135 7.87 -5.74 2.23
C ILE A 135 7.87 -5.14 3.63
N ALA A 136 9.00 -5.23 4.31
CA ALA A 136 9.31 -4.44 5.49
C ALA A 136 10.32 -3.36 5.12
N VAL A 137 10.09 -2.12 5.53
CA VAL A 137 10.94 -0.96 5.18
C VAL A 137 12.26 -0.91 5.96
N CYS A 138 12.44 -1.77 6.97
CA CYS A 138 13.67 -1.96 7.71
C CYS A 138 13.63 -3.31 8.48
N ARG A 139 14.77 -3.73 9.02
CA ARG A 139 14.89 -4.99 9.82
C ARG A 139 13.96 -4.96 11.04
N GLN A 140 13.95 -3.86 11.80
CA GLN A 140 13.06 -3.72 12.96
C GLN A 140 11.58 -3.85 12.55
N GLY A 141 11.19 -3.26 11.39
CA GLY A 141 9.85 -3.42 10.83
C GLY A 141 9.52 -4.88 10.51
N ALA A 142 10.49 -5.65 10.00
CA ALA A 142 10.31 -7.08 9.76
C ALA A 142 10.07 -7.86 11.06
N ASP A 143 10.83 -7.56 12.14
CA ASP A 143 10.64 -8.20 13.43
C ASP A 143 9.26 -7.89 14.03
N ILE A 144 8.80 -6.65 13.89
CA ILE A 144 7.45 -6.25 14.29
C ILE A 144 6.38 -6.99 13.47
N MET A 145 6.56 -7.13 12.15
CA MET A 145 5.63 -7.88 11.30
C MET A 145 5.55 -9.36 11.74
N ILE A 146 6.67 -9.99 12.05
CA ILE A 146 6.72 -11.36 12.57
C ILE A 146 5.94 -11.47 13.87
N SER A 147 6.16 -10.56 14.80
CA SER A 147 5.44 -10.49 16.08
C SER A 147 3.95 -10.23 15.90
N ASN A 148 3.58 -9.58 14.79
CA ASN A 148 2.20 -9.31 14.38
C ASN A 148 1.58 -10.43 13.53
N GLY A 149 2.21 -11.60 13.44
CA GLY A 149 1.64 -12.82 12.86
C GLY A 149 2.01 -13.09 11.40
N VAL A 150 2.85 -12.27 10.77
CA VAL A 150 3.36 -12.52 9.41
C VAL A 150 4.48 -13.56 9.48
N LYS A 151 4.50 -14.52 8.54
CA LYS A 151 5.56 -15.53 8.50
C LYS A 151 6.89 -14.92 8.01
N LYS A 152 7.99 -15.25 8.73
CA LYS A 152 9.34 -14.71 8.47
C LYS A 152 9.82 -14.94 7.05
N ASP A 153 9.59 -16.12 6.50
CA ASP A 153 9.98 -16.53 5.15
C ASP A 153 9.24 -15.78 4.02
N ARG A 154 8.18 -15.03 4.37
CA ARG A 154 7.39 -14.24 3.43
C ARG A 154 7.82 -12.77 3.34
N ILE A 155 8.65 -12.31 4.28
CA ILE A 155 9.03 -10.90 4.41
C ILE A 155 10.34 -10.64 3.69
N GLN A 156 10.34 -9.66 2.80
CA GLN A 156 11.53 -9.10 2.19
C GLN A 156 11.80 -7.71 2.80
N VAL A 157 13.03 -7.48 3.24
CA VAL A 157 13.44 -6.15 3.74
C VAL A 157 13.93 -5.32 2.56
N VAL A 158 13.26 -4.19 2.33
CA VAL A 158 13.64 -3.19 1.32
C VAL A 158 13.71 -1.85 2.02
N TYR A 159 14.91 -1.32 2.19
CA TYR A 159 15.10 -0.03 2.87
C TYR A 159 14.53 1.11 2.04
N ASN A 160 13.84 2.02 2.72
CA ASN A 160 13.39 3.25 2.09
C ASN A 160 14.60 4.10 1.68
N GLY A 161 14.66 4.47 0.41
CA GLY A 161 15.60 5.46 -0.06
C GLY A 161 15.20 6.85 0.47
N VAL A 162 16.20 7.65 0.85
CA VAL A 162 16.05 9.08 1.11
C VAL A 162 16.92 9.81 0.11
N GLU A 163 16.40 10.89 -0.48
CA GLU A 163 17.25 11.77 -1.27
C GLU A 163 18.30 12.37 -0.35
N PRO A 164 19.60 12.30 -0.70
CA PRO A 164 20.64 12.98 0.07
C PRO A 164 20.32 14.46 0.10
N LYS A 165 20.20 15.03 1.30
CA LYS A 165 20.13 16.50 1.44
C LYS A 165 21.38 17.07 0.79
N ARG A 166 21.22 17.92 -0.24
CA ARG A 166 22.33 18.76 -0.71
C ARG A 166 22.82 19.55 0.49
N GLU A 167 24.05 19.29 0.92
CA GLU A 167 24.69 20.11 1.92
C GLU A 167 24.64 21.55 1.43
N ARG A 168 24.01 22.43 2.22
CA ARG A 168 24.19 23.87 1.99
C ARG A 168 25.65 24.17 2.39
N VAL A 169 26.48 24.36 1.38
CA VAL A 169 27.80 24.96 1.61
C VAL A 169 27.50 26.38 2.10
N TYR A 170 27.72 26.61 3.39
CA TYR A 170 27.74 27.97 3.94
C TYR A 170 29.11 28.56 3.58
N ASP A 171 29.11 29.52 2.66
CA ASP A 171 30.24 30.42 2.44
C ASP A 171 30.39 31.37 3.62
#